data_3271307ec56b49f5f735f86d33fdaae6
#
_entry.id   3271307ec56b49f5f735f86d33fdaae6
#
_cell.length_a   1.000
_cell.length_b   1.000
_cell.length_c   1.000
_cell.angle_alpha   90.00
_cell.angle_beta   90.00
_cell.angle_gamma   90.00
#
_symmetry.space_group_name_H-M   'P 1'
#
loop_
_entity.id
_entity.type
_entity.pdbx_description
1 polymer ?
#
loop_
_entity_poly.entity_id
_entity_poly.type
_entity_poly.pdbx_seq_one_letter_code
_entity_poly.pdbx_strand_id
1 'polypeptide(L)'
;MDKIIITDLLVRGYIGFQEWEREKRQDILINLTLFTDMRRAGETDRVEDALDYKTITKRIIAYVEEGERHHDLVESLAAAIARICLEGGAERAIVRVEKPGALRFTRSVGVEIDRGRADMPG
;
A
#
# COMPACT_ATOMS: atom_id res chain seq x y z
N MET A 1 7.93 1.01 18.60
CA MET A 1 7.36 2.06 17.77
C MET A 1 5.87 1.82 17.57
N ASP A 2 5.10 2.88 17.44
CA ASP A 2 3.65 2.77 17.33
C ASP A 2 3.23 2.50 15.90
N LYS A 3 1.96 2.18 15.69
CA LYS A 3 1.46 1.75 14.39
C LYS A 3 0.19 2.48 14.01
N ILE A 4 0.08 2.89 12.75
CA ILE A 4 -1.18 3.26 12.12
C ILE A 4 -1.59 2.07 11.27
N ILE A 5 -2.83 1.61 11.41
CA ILE A 5 -3.34 0.45 10.70
C ILE A 5 -4.43 0.92 9.74
N ILE A 6 -4.25 0.65 8.45
CA ILE A 6 -5.24 0.92 7.42
C ILE A 6 -5.73 -0.43 6.92
N THR A 7 -7.01 -0.70 7.16
CA THR A 7 -7.59 -2.01 6.93
C THR A 7 -8.50 -1.99 5.71
N ASP A 8 -8.28 -2.95 4.81
CA ASP A 8 -9.14 -3.23 3.66
C ASP A 8 -9.39 -2.03 2.75
N LEU A 9 -8.30 -1.38 2.33
CA LEU A 9 -8.37 -0.38 1.27
C LEU A 9 -8.63 -1.10 -0.05
N LEU A 10 -9.82 -0.92 -0.61
CA LEU A 10 -10.20 -1.56 -1.86
C LEU A 10 -10.05 -0.57 -3.01
N VAL A 11 -9.21 -0.91 -3.97
CA VAL A 11 -8.96 -0.10 -5.17
C VAL A 11 -9.08 -0.98 -6.41
N ARG A 12 -9.21 -0.36 -7.58
CA ARG A 12 -9.28 -1.09 -8.84
C ARG A 12 -8.16 -0.63 -9.75
N GLY A 13 -7.45 -1.61 -10.33
CA GLY A 13 -6.32 -1.29 -11.19
C GLY A 13 -5.91 -2.49 -12.04
N TYR A 14 -4.86 -2.29 -12.82
CA TYR A 14 -4.31 -3.33 -13.68
C TYR A 14 -3.22 -4.07 -12.93
N ILE A 15 -3.37 -5.40 -12.83
CA ILE A 15 -2.40 -6.24 -12.13
C ILE A 15 -2.41 -7.64 -12.75
N GLY A 16 -1.21 -8.18 -13.02
CA GLY A 16 -1.04 -9.50 -13.55
C GLY A 16 -0.33 -9.51 -14.90
N PHE A 17 0.19 -10.67 -15.28
CA PHE A 17 0.98 -10.84 -16.51
C PHE A 17 0.20 -11.49 -17.67
N GLN A 18 -1.02 -11.94 -17.41
CA GLN A 18 -1.85 -12.52 -18.46
C GLN A 18 -2.45 -11.40 -19.33
N GLU A 19 -2.70 -11.72 -20.61
CA GLU A 19 -3.20 -10.73 -21.55
C GLU A 19 -4.48 -10.05 -21.09
N TRP A 20 -5.46 -10.81 -20.61
CA TRP A 20 -6.71 -10.24 -20.13
C TRP A 20 -6.52 -9.34 -18.90
N GLU A 21 -5.50 -9.61 -18.08
CA GLU A 21 -5.19 -8.81 -16.90
C GLU A 21 -4.65 -7.44 -17.27
N ARG A 22 -4.07 -7.31 -18.45
CA ARG A 22 -3.59 -6.02 -18.96
C ARG A 22 -4.69 -5.15 -19.53
N GLU A 23 -5.83 -5.74 -19.83
CA GLU A 23 -6.95 -5.08 -20.49
C GLU A 23 -8.08 -4.71 -19.55
N LYS A 24 -8.16 -5.32 -18.37
CA LYS A 24 -9.26 -5.13 -17.42
C LYS A 24 -8.74 -4.79 -16.04
N ARG A 25 -9.39 -3.82 -15.42
CA ARG A 25 -9.14 -3.51 -14.01
C ARG A 25 -9.68 -4.61 -13.12
N GLN A 26 -8.99 -4.88 -12.04
CA GLN A 26 -9.36 -5.87 -11.03
C GLN A 26 -9.47 -5.21 -9.67
N ASP A 27 -10.18 -5.85 -8.76
CA ASP A 27 -10.17 -5.47 -7.36
C ASP A 27 -8.81 -5.79 -6.77
N ILE A 28 -8.25 -4.83 -6.06
CA ILE A 28 -6.99 -4.95 -5.34
C ILE A 28 -7.26 -4.52 -3.91
N LEU A 29 -7.00 -5.41 -2.97
CA LEU A 29 -7.23 -5.16 -1.55
C LEU A 29 -5.89 -4.90 -0.86
N ILE A 30 -5.78 -3.76 -0.20
CA ILE A 30 -4.54 -3.30 0.40
C ILE A 30 -4.72 -3.12 1.90
N ASN A 31 -3.82 -3.71 2.67
CA ASN A 31 -3.75 -3.52 4.11
C ASN A 31 -2.37 -2.99 4.46
N LEU A 32 -2.32 -1.94 5.28
CA LEU A 32 -1.10 -1.26 5.61
C LEU A 32 -0.91 -1.19 7.12
N THR A 33 0.33 -1.41 7.56
CA THR A 33 0.76 -1.07 8.91
C THR A 33 1.92 -0.08 8.78
N LEU A 34 1.70 1.15 9.23
CA LEU A 34 2.67 2.23 9.13
C LEU A 34 3.26 2.48 10.50
N PHE A 35 4.57 2.35 10.63
CA PHE A 35 5.27 2.53 11.91
C PHE A 35 5.73 3.97 12.04
N THR A 36 5.40 4.58 13.16
CA THR A 36 5.81 5.94 13.50
C THR A 36 5.76 6.11 15.01
N ASP A 37 6.49 7.09 15.52
CA ASP A 37 6.42 7.44 16.93
C ASP A 37 5.28 8.43 17.14
N MET A 38 4.26 8.03 17.90
CA MET A 38 3.03 8.83 18.10
C MET A 38 3.02 9.59 19.41
N ARG A 39 4.09 9.53 20.19
CA ARG A 39 4.10 10.15 21.53
C ARG A 39 3.85 11.65 21.46
N ARG A 40 4.52 12.35 20.55
CA ARG A 40 4.34 13.80 20.40
C ARG A 40 2.92 14.16 19.97
N ALA A 41 2.40 13.50 18.93
CA ALA A 41 1.04 13.75 18.48
C ALA A 41 0.01 13.47 19.58
N GLY A 42 0.24 12.41 20.38
CA GLY A 42 -0.64 12.07 21.50
C GLY A 42 -0.63 13.10 22.62
N GLU A 43 0.49 13.80 22.81
CA GLU A 43 0.62 14.84 23.83
C GLU A 43 0.09 16.20 23.37
N THR A 44 0.35 16.56 22.13
CA THR A 44 0.06 17.91 21.62
C THR A 44 -1.32 18.03 20.98
N ASP A 45 -1.87 16.93 20.48
CA ASP A 45 -3.10 16.91 19.68
C ASP A 45 -3.02 17.81 18.43
N ARG A 46 -1.80 17.98 17.88
CA ARG A 46 -1.56 18.84 16.72
C ARG A 46 -1.36 17.98 15.47
N VAL A 47 -2.04 18.35 14.40
CA VAL A 47 -2.00 17.63 13.13
C VAL A 47 -0.58 17.58 12.58
N GLU A 48 0.19 18.64 12.70
CA GLU A 48 1.57 18.73 12.19
C GLU A 48 2.54 17.80 12.92
N ASP A 49 2.15 17.26 14.08
CA ASP A 49 2.97 16.28 14.81
C ASP A 49 2.62 14.83 14.45
N ALA A 50 1.61 14.64 13.61
CA ALA A 50 1.11 13.31 13.22
C ALA A 50 1.60 12.91 11.84
N LEU A 51 1.70 11.60 11.60
CA LEU A 51 1.92 11.08 10.27
C LEU A 51 0.64 11.26 9.45
N ASP A 52 0.77 11.88 8.26
CA ASP A 52 -0.37 12.16 7.39
C ASP A 52 -0.76 10.93 6.56
N TYR A 53 -1.49 10.03 7.19
CA TYR A 53 -1.95 8.81 6.52
C TYR A 53 -3.00 9.08 5.44
N LYS A 54 -3.70 10.22 5.50
CA LYS A 54 -4.67 10.58 4.45
C LYS A 54 -3.97 10.87 3.13
N THR A 55 -2.89 11.64 3.15
CA THR A 55 -2.11 11.94 1.95
C THR A 55 -1.47 10.68 1.40
N ILE A 56 -0.92 9.81 2.27
CA ILE A 56 -0.35 8.53 1.85
C ILE A 56 -1.42 7.69 1.13
N THR A 57 -2.60 7.56 1.74
CA THR A 57 -3.70 6.78 1.15
C THR A 57 -4.14 7.35 -0.19
N LYS A 58 -4.29 8.67 -0.30
CA LYS A 58 -4.65 9.32 -1.56
C LYS A 58 -3.62 9.06 -2.66
N ARG A 59 -2.33 9.10 -2.30
CA ARG A 59 -1.25 8.80 -3.26
C ARG A 59 -1.29 7.36 -3.73
N ILE A 60 -1.60 6.43 -2.83
CA ILE A 60 -1.73 5.01 -3.20
C ILE A 60 -2.91 4.81 -4.15
N ILE A 61 -4.06 5.39 -3.84
CA ILE A 61 -5.25 5.29 -4.69
C ILE A 61 -4.94 5.85 -6.09
N ALA A 62 -4.34 7.04 -6.15
CA ALA A 62 -3.98 7.66 -7.42
C ALA A 62 -2.99 6.80 -8.20
N TYR A 63 -1.99 6.26 -7.52
CA TYR A 63 -0.99 5.39 -8.14
C TYR A 63 -1.63 4.16 -8.81
N VAL A 64 -2.58 3.53 -8.12
CA VAL A 64 -3.21 2.30 -8.61
C VAL A 64 -4.28 2.59 -9.66
N GLU A 65 -5.10 3.62 -9.45
CA GLU A 65 -6.31 3.84 -10.25
C GLU A 65 -6.13 4.80 -11.41
N GLU A 66 -5.18 5.73 -11.34
CA GLU A 66 -5.02 6.75 -12.38
C GLU A 66 -4.08 6.28 -13.49
N GLY A 67 -4.46 6.62 -14.75
CA GLY A 67 -3.65 6.31 -15.91
C GLY A 67 -3.68 4.84 -16.29
N GLU A 68 -2.68 4.44 -17.05
CA GLU A 68 -2.54 3.07 -17.56
C GLU A 68 -1.42 2.30 -16.88
N ARG A 69 -1.12 2.68 -15.64
CA ARG A 69 -0.04 2.04 -14.90
C ARG A 69 -0.36 0.59 -14.62
N HIS A 70 0.60 -0.28 -14.90
CA HIS A 70 0.42 -1.72 -14.83
C HIS A 70 1.60 -2.38 -14.14
N HIS A 71 1.32 -3.37 -13.33
CA HIS A 71 2.31 -4.27 -12.74
C HIS A 71 2.02 -5.70 -13.14
N ASP A 72 3.04 -6.41 -13.62
CA ASP A 72 2.91 -7.83 -13.91
C ASP A 72 2.76 -8.65 -12.63
N LEU A 73 3.45 -8.24 -11.58
CA LEU A 73 3.51 -8.98 -10.32
C LEU A 73 2.93 -8.16 -9.16
N VAL A 74 2.21 -8.85 -8.29
CA VAL A 74 1.71 -8.26 -7.04
C VAL A 74 2.87 -7.77 -6.19
N GLU A 75 4.00 -8.46 -6.22
CA GLU A 75 5.22 -8.10 -5.49
C GLU A 75 5.73 -6.72 -5.87
N SER A 76 5.74 -6.38 -7.16
CA SER A 76 6.22 -5.07 -7.60
C SER A 76 5.24 -3.96 -7.25
N LEU A 77 3.94 -4.25 -7.26
CA LEU A 77 2.94 -3.28 -6.79
C LEU A 77 3.09 -3.03 -5.28
N ALA A 78 3.29 -4.10 -4.50
CA ALA A 78 3.51 -3.97 -3.08
C ALA A 78 4.76 -3.13 -2.77
N ALA A 79 5.83 -3.33 -3.53
CA ALA A 79 7.06 -2.55 -3.38
C ALA A 79 6.84 -1.06 -3.68
N ALA A 80 6.07 -0.75 -4.72
CA ALA A 80 5.74 0.63 -5.07
C ALA A 80 4.90 1.29 -3.97
N ILE A 81 3.93 0.57 -3.42
CA ILE A 81 3.09 1.07 -2.32
C ILE A 81 3.94 1.31 -1.07
N ALA A 82 4.84 0.40 -0.73
CA ALA A 82 5.74 0.57 0.41
C ALA A 82 6.59 1.82 0.27
N ARG A 83 7.09 2.09 -0.94
CA ARG A 83 7.86 3.31 -1.21
C ARG A 83 7.02 4.55 -0.96
N ILE A 84 5.77 4.57 -1.39
CA ILE A 84 4.86 5.71 -1.14
C ILE A 84 4.70 5.93 0.37
N CYS A 85 4.54 4.85 1.14
CA CYS A 85 4.41 4.94 2.59
C CYS A 85 5.66 5.55 3.23
N LEU A 86 6.84 5.10 2.82
CA LEU A 86 8.10 5.60 3.37
C LEU A 86 8.36 7.05 2.96
N GLU A 87 8.09 7.40 1.70
CA GLU A 87 8.20 8.78 1.23
C GLU A 87 7.24 9.71 1.96
N GLY A 88 6.09 9.18 2.38
CA GLY A 88 5.09 9.93 3.15
C GLY A 88 5.46 10.13 4.61
N GLY A 89 6.56 9.56 5.09
CA GLY A 89 7.08 9.77 6.42
C GLY A 89 7.05 8.58 7.38
N ALA A 90 6.51 7.44 6.96
CA ALA A 90 6.54 6.25 7.80
C ALA A 90 7.98 5.77 7.98
N GLU A 91 8.33 5.34 9.19
CA GLU A 91 9.66 4.79 9.48
C GLU A 91 9.82 3.38 8.94
N ARG A 92 8.72 2.64 8.88
CA ARG A 92 8.63 1.28 8.39
C ARG A 92 7.21 1.03 7.92
N ALA A 93 7.03 0.22 6.92
CA ALA A 93 5.71 -0.14 6.43
C ALA A 93 5.63 -1.64 6.16
N ILE A 94 4.55 -2.25 6.65
CA ILE A 94 4.16 -3.59 6.24
C ILE A 94 3.01 -3.40 5.27
N VAL A 95 3.16 -3.93 4.06
CA VAL A 95 2.20 -3.75 2.97
C VAL A 95 1.71 -5.12 2.53
N ARG A 96 0.41 -5.33 2.62
CA ARG A 96 -0.23 -6.55 2.14
C ARG A 96 -1.10 -6.20 0.96
N VAL A 97 -0.87 -6.85 -0.17
CA VAL A 97 -1.61 -6.64 -1.42
C VAL A 97 -2.20 -7.95 -1.86
N GLU A 98 -3.52 -7.97 -2.07
CA GLU A 98 -4.25 -9.17 -2.43
C GLU A 98 -5.09 -8.93 -3.68
N LYS A 99 -5.29 -10.02 -4.43
CA LYS A 99 -6.24 -10.07 -5.55
C LYS A 99 -7.39 -10.98 -5.14
N PRO A 100 -8.53 -10.42 -4.67
CA PRO A 100 -9.68 -11.25 -4.31
C PRO A 100 -10.20 -12.03 -5.51
N GLY A 101 -10.45 -13.32 -5.30
CA GLY A 101 -11.02 -14.19 -6.33
C GLY A 101 -10.12 -14.57 -7.49
N ALA A 102 -8.84 -14.19 -7.45
CA ALA A 102 -7.93 -14.45 -8.58
C ALA A 102 -7.49 -15.91 -8.70
N LEU A 103 -7.54 -16.65 -7.60
CA LEU A 103 -7.11 -18.04 -7.57
C LEU A 103 -8.29 -18.92 -7.18
N ARG A 104 -8.56 -19.96 -8.00
CA ARG A 104 -9.71 -20.85 -7.77
C ARG A 104 -9.59 -21.53 -6.40
N PHE A 105 -10.75 -21.70 -5.77
CA PHE A 105 -10.91 -22.34 -4.45
C PHE A 105 -10.31 -21.56 -3.29
N THR A 106 -9.88 -20.32 -3.53
CA THR A 106 -9.42 -19.42 -2.46
C THR A 106 -10.24 -18.15 -2.47
N ARG A 107 -10.39 -17.52 -1.31
CA ARG A 107 -11.01 -16.20 -1.22
C ARG A 107 -10.10 -15.14 -1.86
N SER A 108 -8.81 -15.27 -1.67
CA SER A 108 -7.84 -14.26 -2.09
C SER A 108 -6.44 -14.87 -2.15
N VAL A 109 -5.60 -14.29 -2.98
CA VAL A 109 -4.16 -14.56 -3.01
C VAL A 109 -3.42 -13.24 -3.00
N GLY A 110 -2.31 -13.17 -2.28
CA GLY A 110 -1.55 -11.94 -2.19
C GLY A 110 -0.18 -12.12 -1.59
N VAL A 111 0.48 -11.00 -1.38
CA VAL A 111 1.81 -10.93 -0.78
C VAL A 111 1.80 -9.94 0.38
N GLU A 112 2.72 -10.12 1.30
CA GLU A 112 2.95 -9.16 2.36
C GLU A 112 4.45 -8.91 2.45
N ILE A 113 4.84 -7.64 2.40
CA ILE A 113 6.23 -7.24 2.48
C ILE A 113 6.44 -6.27 3.64
N ASP A 114 7.67 -6.22 4.14
CA ASP A 114 8.08 -5.39 5.27
C ASP A 114 9.29 -4.59 4.82
N ARG A 115 9.17 -3.26 4.82
CA ARG A 115 10.21 -2.36 4.32
C ARG A 115 10.45 -1.21 5.30
N GLY A 116 11.72 -0.84 5.47
CA GLY A 116 12.13 0.29 6.29
C GLY A 116 12.99 1.26 5.50
N ARG A 117 13.52 2.26 6.20
CA ARG A 117 14.33 3.33 5.58
C ARG A 117 15.54 2.80 4.82
N ALA A 118 16.15 1.72 5.32
CA ALA A 118 17.30 1.11 4.66
C ALA A 118 16.99 0.52 3.28
N ASP A 119 15.72 0.25 3.01
CA ASP A 119 15.28 -0.31 1.73
C ASP A 119 15.02 0.77 0.68
N MET A 120 15.06 2.06 1.04
CA MET A 120 14.86 3.14 0.10
C MET A 120 16.13 3.38 -0.71
N PRO A 121 16.02 3.57 -2.04
CA PRO A 121 17.18 3.89 -2.87
C PRO A 121 17.71 5.27 -2.55
N GLY A 122 19.02 5.37 -2.50
CA GLY A 122 19.76 6.62 -2.33
C GLY A 122 19.78 7.14 -0.93
#